data_04ea48833cb4aecfede5e2783b2499ab
#
_entry.id   04ea48833cb4aecfede5e2783b2499ab
#
_cell.length_a   1.000
_cell.length_b   1.000
_cell.length_c   1.000
_cell.angle_alpha   90.00
_cell.angle_beta   90.00
_cell.angle_gamma   90.00
#
_symmetry.space_group_name_H-M   'P 1'
#
loop_
_entity.id
_entity.type
_entity.pdbx_description
1 polymer ?
#
loop_
_entity_poly.entity_id
_entity_poly.type
_entity_poly.pdbx_seq_one_letter_code
_entity_poly.pdbx_strand_id
1 'polypeptide(L)'
;MRVFLDANVLFSAAKSSGAVRQFLHKLESLRYTLVADGYVTSEARRNLQTKFPSAMEDFEKVLEAVETSATASKPLGTEVAMGLPEKASPVLASAIQHRCQVLLTGDKAHFGPLYGQTLEGQVIHSPASFTATLRTL
;
A
#
# COMPACT_ATOMS: atom_id res chain seq x y z
N MET A 1 6.08 10.44 -8.78
CA MET A 1 5.29 10.35 -7.54
C MET A 1 5.44 8.96 -6.93
N ARG A 2 5.62 8.88 -5.64
CA ARG A 2 5.86 7.64 -4.91
C ARG A 2 4.58 7.22 -4.20
N VAL A 3 4.20 5.95 -4.38
CA VAL A 3 2.97 5.37 -3.82
C VAL A 3 3.35 4.21 -2.92
N PHE A 4 3.03 4.31 -1.63
CA PHE A 4 3.26 3.22 -0.68
C PHE A 4 2.09 2.24 -0.72
N LEU A 5 2.40 0.94 -0.81
CA LEU A 5 1.40 -0.11 -0.93
C LEU A 5 1.23 -0.82 0.41
N ASP A 6 0.02 -0.82 0.94
CA ASP A 6 -0.31 -1.60 2.13
C ASP A 6 -0.34 -3.10 1.81
N ALA A 7 -0.21 -3.94 2.82
CA ALA A 7 -0.16 -5.39 2.68
C ALA A 7 -1.38 -5.96 1.94
N ASN A 8 -2.58 -5.44 2.20
CA ASN A 8 -3.78 -5.92 1.54
C ASN A 8 -3.81 -5.63 0.04
N VAL A 9 -3.16 -4.55 -0.41
CA VAL A 9 -3.03 -4.24 -1.84
C VAL A 9 -2.08 -5.23 -2.50
N LEU A 10 -0.95 -5.52 -1.86
CA LEU A 10 0.00 -6.53 -2.34
C LEU A 10 -0.67 -7.91 -2.40
N PHE A 11 -1.40 -8.27 -1.36
CA PHE A 11 -2.14 -9.52 -1.29
C PHE A 11 -3.14 -9.66 -2.45
N SER A 12 -3.95 -8.63 -2.68
CA SER A 12 -4.95 -8.64 -3.75
C SER A 12 -4.31 -8.72 -5.14
N ALA A 13 -3.21 -8.02 -5.35
CA ALA A 13 -2.50 -8.05 -6.63
C ALA A 13 -1.89 -9.43 -6.92
N ALA A 14 -1.40 -10.13 -5.88
CA ALA A 14 -0.79 -11.44 -6.03
C ALA A 14 -1.82 -12.56 -6.19
N LYS A 15 -2.93 -12.46 -5.48
CA LYS A 15 -3.95 -13.50 -5.40
C LYS A 15 -4.63 -13.76 -6.74
N SER A 16 -4.78 -12.75 -7.58
CA SER A 16 -5.43 -12.89 -8.88
C SER A 16 -4.94 -11.83 -9.86
N SER A 17 -5.13 -12.08 -11.16
CA SER A 17 -4.82 -11.13 -12.23
C SER A 17 -5.93 -10.09 -12.43
N GLY A 18 -6.70 -9.80 -11.39
CA GLY A 18 -7.86 -8.91 -11.47
C GLY A 18 -7.52 -7.42 -11.42
N ALA A 19 -8.50 -6.64 -10.97
CA ALA A 19 -8.46 -5.18 -11.05
C ALA A 19 -7.28 -4.55 -10.31
N VAL A 20 -6.90 -5.06 -9.14
CA VAL A 20 -5.80 -4.47 -8.36
C VAL A 20 -4.47 -4.65 -9.07
N ARG A 21 -4.18 -5.86 -9.57
CA ARG A 21 -2.93 -6.09 -10.32
C ARG A 21 -2.86 -5.21 -11.56
N GLN A 22 -3.94 -5.11 -12.29
CA GLN A 22 -4.01 -4.26 -13.48
C GLN A 22 -3.83 -2.79 -13.12
N PHE A 23 -4.40 -2.35 -11.99
CA PHE A 23 -4.23 -0.99 -11.51
C PHE A 23 -2.77 -0.68 -11.18
N LEU A 24 -2.05 -1.60 -10.53
CA LEU A 24 -0.63 -1.41 -10.25
C LEU A 24 0.19 -1.33 -11.53
N HIS A 25 -0.11 -2.15 -12.53
CA HIS A 25 0.54 -2.06 -13.84
C HIS A 25 0.29 -0.70 -14.49
N LYS A 26 -0.92 -0.17 -14.37
CA LYS A 26 -1.26 1.15 -14.91
C LYS A 26 -0.46 2.25 -14.22
N LEU A 27 -0.34 2.21 -12.89
CA LEU A 27 0.46 3.19 -12.15
C LEU A 27 1.91 3.15 -12.58
N GLU A 28 2.47 1.96 -12.76
CA GLU A 28 3.83 1.80 -13.25
C GLU A 28 4.00 2.40 -14.65
N SER A 29 3.03 2.17 -15.54
CA SER A 29 3.06 2.74 -16.89
C SER A 29 2.96 4.26 -16.89
N LEU A 30 2.34 4.84 -15.88
CA LEU A 30 2.25 6.28 -15.68
C LEU A 30 3.47 6.85 -14.93
N ARG A 31 4.49 6.03 -14.70
CA ARG A 31 5.75 6.37 -14.05
C ARG A 31 5.63 6.71 -12.57
N TYR A 32 4.63 6.17 -11.89
CA TYR A 32 4.60 6.19 -10.43
C TYR A 32 5.58 5.15 -9.91
N THR A 33 6.28 5.48 -8.83
CA THR A 33 7.14 4.52 -8.13
C THR A 33 6.33 3.84 -7.05
N LEU A 34 6.20 2.51 -7.15
CA LEU A 34 5.51 1.71 -6.14
C LEU A 34 6.51 1.33 -5.06
N VAL A 35 6.15 1.52 -3.80
CA VAL A 35 7.06 1.35 -2.65
C VAL A 35 6.41 0.45 -1.60
N ALA A 36 7.19 -0.43 -1.00
CA ALA A 36 6.78 -1.26 0.13
C ALA A 36 7.98 -1.50 1.05
N ASP A 37 7.72 -1.75 2.33
CA ASP A 37 8.78 -2.08 3.28
C ASP A 37 8.65 -3.53 3.78
N GLY A 38 9.56 -3.94 4.65
CA GLY A 38 9.56 -5.30 5.22
C GLY A 38 8.31 -5.62 6.03
N TYR A 39 7.69 -4.62 6.66
CA TYR A 39 6.47 -4.84 7.44
C TYR A 39 5.32 -5.30 6.55
N VAL A 40 5.02 -4.55 5.49
CA VAL A 40 3.88 -4.88 4.62
C VAL A 40 4.17 -6.10 3.74
N THR A 41 5.41 -6.27 3.26
CA THR A 41 5.75 -7.45 2.45
C THR A 41 5.69 -8.72 3.27
N SER A 42 6.13 -8.70 4.52
CA SER A 42 6.07 -9.86 5.41
C SER A 42 4.63 -10.22 5.76
N GLU A 43 3.79 -9.24 6.02
CA GLU A 43 2.38 -9.47 6.31
C GLU A 43 1.65 -10.07 5.11
N ALA A 44 1.87 -9.51 3.92
CA ALA A 44 1.27 -10.03 2.70
C ALA A 44 1.73 -11.46 2.43
N ARG A 45 3.03 -11.75 2.60
CA ARG A 45 3.61 -13.07 2.40
C ARG A 45 2.99 -14.10 3.33
N ARG A 46 2.87 -13.78 4.61
CA ARG A 46 2.24 -14.69 5.59
C ARG A 46 0.79 -14.99 5.24
N ASN A 47 0.04 -13.97 4.85
CA ASN A 47 -1.37 -14.14 4.50
C ASN A 47 -1.54 -14.99 3.24
N LEU A 48 -0.68 -14.80 2.24
CA LEU A 48 -0.71 -15.60 1.02
C LEU A 48 -0.32 -17.05 1.29
N GLN A 49 0.72 -17.30 2.07
CA GLN A 49 1.14 -18.66 2.42
C GLN A 49 0.05 -19.43 3.13
N THR A 50 -0.75 -18.76 3.95
CA THR A 50 -1.84 -19.37 4.69
C THR A 50 -3.08 -19.59 3.84
N LYS A 51 -3.46 -18.59 3.03
CA LYS A 51 -4.75 -18.60 2.32
C LYS A 51 -4.66 -19.00 0.86
N PHE A 52 -3.57 -18.63 0.18
CA PHE A 52 -3.41 -18.85 -1.25
C PHE A 52 -1.94 -19.19 -1.57
N PRO A 53 -1.43 -20.35 -1.09
CA PRO A 53 -0.01 -20.69 -1.29
C PRO A 53 0.40 -20.77 -2.76
N SER A 54 -0.54 -21.09 -3.66
CA SER A 54 -0.26 -21.13 -5.10
C SER A 54 -0.01 -19.73 -5.71
N ALA A 55 -0.32 -18.67 -4.98
CA ALA A 55 -0.10 -17.30 -5.46
C ALA A 55 1.29 -16.76 -5.12
N MET A 56 2.15 -17.53 -4.47
CA MET A 56 3.47 -17.05 -4.05
C MET A 56 4.38 -16.68 -5.22
N GLU A 57 4.32 -17.42 -6.32
CA GLU A 57 5.08 -17.10 -7.52
C GLU A 57 4.64 -15.75 -8.11
N ASP A 58 3.33 -15.54 -8.20
CA ASP A 58 2.79 -14.26 -8.68
C ASP A 58 3.14 -13.10 -7.73
N PHE A 59 3.17 -13.38 -6.42
CA PHE A 59 3.59 -12.38 -5.44
C PHE A 59 5.01 -11.90 -5.69
N GLU A 60 5.94 -12.82 -5.96
CA GLU A 60 7.32 -12.44 -6.27
C GLU A 60 7.40 -11.62 -7.56
N LYS A 61 6.58 -11.94 -8.56
CA LYS A 61 6.51 -11.14 -9.79
C LYS A 61 5.97 -9.73 -9.54
N VAL A 62 4.95 -9.60 -8.69
CA VAL A 62 4.43 -8.28 -8.30
C VAL A 62 5.53 -7.45 -7.63
N LEU A 63 6.30 -8.07 -6.74
CA LEU A 63 7.38 -7.37 -6.02
C LEU A 63 8.50 -6.90 -6.94
N GLU A 64 8.71 -7.51 -8.10
CA GLU A 64 9.71 -7.06 -9.07
C GLU A 64 9.47 -5.62 -9.54
N ALA A 65 8.21 -5.19 -9.57
CA ALA A 65 7.81 -3.84 -9.97
C ALA A 65 7.75 -2.87 -8.80
N VAL A 66 8.11 -3.30 -7.60
CA VAL A 66 7.99 -2.51 -6.37
C VAL A 66 9.38 -2.25 -5.79
N GLU A 67 9.64 -0.99 -5.43
CA GLU A 67 10.83 -0.64 -4.67
C GLU A 67 10.63 -1.13 -3.24
N THR A 68 11.40 -2.13 -2.82
CA THR A 68 11.25 -2.75 -1.51
C THR A 68 12.39 -2.35 -0.57
N SER A 69 12.05 -2.14 0.70
CA SER A 69 13.02 -1.86 1.77
C SER A 69 12.83 -2.89 2.86
N ALA A 70 13.93 -3.47 3.33
CA ALA A 70 13.89 -4.42 4.43
C ALA A 70 13.72 -3.73 5.79
N THR A 71 13.91 -2.42 5.85
CA THR A 71 13.91 -1.67 7.10
C THR A 71 12.49 -1.44 7.60
N ALA A 72 12.22 -1.83 8.84
CA ALA A 72 10.96 -1.53 9.51
C ALA A 72 10.92 -0.04 9.89
N SER A 73 9.74 0.55 9.84
CA SER A 73 9.54 1.96 10.15
C SER A 73 9.60 2.24 11.64
N LYS A 74 10.01 3.45 12.00
CA LYS A 74 9.90 3.94 13.37
C LYS A 74 8.44 4.24 13.69
N PRO A 75 7.99 4.10 14.95
CA PRO A 75 6.65 4.49 15.33
C PRO A 75 6.38 5.96 15.03
N LEU A 76 5.14 6.29 14.70
CA LEU A 76 4.71 7.66 14.55
C LEU A 76 4.72 8.38 15.89
N GLY A 77 4.94 9.69 15.85
CA GLY A 77 4.72 10.53 17.01
C GLY A 77 3.24 10.51 17.40
N THR A 78 2.96 10.80 18.68
CA THR A 78 1.60 10.77 19.25
C THR A 78 0.61 11.66 18.48
N GLU A 79 1.08 12.79 17.97
CA GLU A 79 0.23 13.74 17.26
C GLU A 79 -0.29 13.17 15.95
N VAL A 80 0.57 12.47 15.21
CA VAL A 80 0.21 11.87 13.91
C VAL A 80 -0.62 10.62 14.12
N ALA A 81 -0.32 9.84 15.15
CA ALA A 81 -1.02 8.59 15.45
C ALA A 81 -2.41 8.82 16.05
N MET A 82 -2.72 10.04 16.51
CA MET A 82 -3.97 10.35 17.17
C MET A 82 -5.17 10.11 16.26
N GLY A 83 -6.11 9.27 16.71
CA GLY A 83 -7.27 8.90 15.92
C GLY A 83 -7.08 7.75 14.96
N LEU A 84 -5.85 7.22 14.82
CA LEU A 84 -5.60 6.04 13.99
C LEU A 84 -5.59 4.78 14.85
N PRO A 85 -6.16 3.67 14.34
CA PRO A 85 -5.99 2.37 15.00
C PRO A 85 -4.51 1.99 15.06
N GLU A 86 -4.14 1.25 16.10
CA GLU A 86 -2.76 0.83 16.33
C GLU A 86 -2.15 0.12 15.10
N LYS A 87 -2.94 -0.70 14.39
CA LYS A 87 -2.48 -1.42 13.20
C LYS A 87 -2.20 -0.52 12.00
N ALA A 88 -2.88 0.63 11.92
CA ALA A 88 -2.71 1.56 10.81
C ALA A 88 -1.48 2.43 10.97
N SER A 89 -1.06 2.70 12.20
CA SER A 89 0.05 3.60 12.50
C SER A 89 1.38 3.17 11.88
N PRO A 90 1.82 1.88 11.94
CA PRO A 90 3.08 1.48 11.31
C PRO A 90 3.07 1.66 9.80
N VAL A 91 1.94 1.43 9.14
CA VAL A 91 1.82 1.56 7.69
C VAL A 91 1.97 3.03 7.28
N LEU A 92 1.29 3.93 7.97
CA LEU A 92 1.40 5.36 7.71
C LEU A 92 2.82 5.86 8.00
N ALA A 93 3.44 5.39 9.08
CA ALA A 93 4.82 5.73 9.40
C ALA A 93 5.79 5.32 8.28
N SER A 94 5.61 4.12 7.72
CA SER A 94 6.43 3.64 6.61
C SER A 94 6.30 4.53 5.39
N ALA A 95 5.08 4.89 5.03
CA ALA A 95 4.82 5.73 3.88
C ALA A 95 5.48 7.11 4.04
N ILE A 96 5.42 7.69 5.24
CA ILE A 96 6.08 8.97 5.55
C ILE A 96 7.60 8.84 5.43
N GLN A 97 8.18 7.82 6.04
CA GLN A 97 9.64 7.62 6.06
C GLN A 97 10.20 7.36 4.67
N HIS A 98 9.44 6.70 3.81
CA HIS A 98 9.85 6.43 2.43
C HIS A 98 9.49 7.57 1.47
N ARG A 99 9.05 8.71 2.00
CA ARG A 99 8.75 9.93 1.25
C ARG A 99 7.72 9.73 0.15
N CYS A 100 6.69 8.96 0.45
CA CYS A 100 5.60 8.72 -0.47
C CYS A 100 4.57 9.85 -0.39
N GLN A 101 3.95 10.18 -1.51
CA GLN A 101 2.89 11.18 -1.59
C GLN A 101 1.52 10.54 -1.43
N VAL A 102 1.43 9.23 -1.68
CA VAL A 102 0.16 8.48 -1.61
C VAL A 102 0.38 7.22 -0.80
N LEU A 103 -0.56 6.93 0.10
CA LEU A 103 -0.70 5.63 0.74
C LEU A 103 -1.88 4.92 0.10
N LEU A 104 -1.62 3.78 -0.55
CA LEU A 104 -2.65 2.98 -1.21
C LEU A 104 -3.01 1.80 -0.31
N THR A 105 -4.26 1.74 0.13
CA THR A 105 -4.72 0.70 1.04
C THR A 105 -6.15 0.28 0.73
N GLY A 106 -6.42 -1.03 0.83
CA GLY A 106 -7.78 -1.57 0.76
C GLY A 106 -8.43 -1.76 2.13
N ASP A 107 -7.76 -1.34 3.20
CA ASP A 107 -8.25 -1.50 4.57
C ASP A 107 -9.29 -0.43 4.89
N LYS A 108 -10.51 -0.67 4.46
CA LYS A 108 -11.63 0.25 4.64
C LYS A 108 -11.99 0.43 6.12
N ALA A 109 -11.82 -0.62 6.93
CA ALA A 109 -12.16 -0.56 8.35
C ALA A 109 -11.29 0.45 9.09
N HIS A 110 -9.99 0.51 8.78
CA HIS A 110 -9.05 1.39 9.48
C HIS A 110 -8.84 2.73 8.75
N PHE A 111 -8.86 2.73 7.43
CA PHE A 111 -8.53 3.91 6.64
C PHE A 111 -9.71 4.51 5.87
N GLY A 112 -10.87 3.82 5.82
CA GLY A 112 -12.00 4.28 5.01
C GLY A 112 -12.39 5.74 5.22
N PRO A 113 -12.55 6.22 6.48
CA PRO A 113 -12.89 7.61 6.74
C PRO A 113 -11.83 8.62 6.28
N LEU A 114 -10.62 8.13 6.01
CA LEU A 114 -9.46 8.97 5.65
C LEU A 114 -9.22 9.01 4.13
N TYR A 115 -9.96 8.24 3.34
CA TYR A 115 -9.77 8.24 1.89
C TYR A 115 -9.97 9.64 1.31
N GLY A 116 -9.00 10.09 0.54
CA GLY A 116 -8.97 11.43 -0.02
C GLY A 116 -8.41 12.49 0.92
N GLN A 117 -8.12 12.13 2.18
CA GLN A 117 -7.57 13.06 3.16
C GLN A 117 -6.04 13.08 3.07
N THR A 118 -5.46 14.21 3.41
CA THR A 118 -4.01 14.37 3.47
C THR A 118 -3.54 14.34 4.92
N LEU A 119 -2.62 13.42 5.24
CA LEU A 119 -2.00 13.32 6.55
C LEU A 119 -0.48 13.35 6.37
N GLU A 120 0.17 14.32 7.01
CA GLU A 120 1.64 14.47 6.97
C GLU A 120 2.21 14.47 5.53
N GLY A 121 1.51 15.17 4.63
CA GLY A 121 1.94 15.29 3.25
C GLY A 121 1.56 14.13 2.34
N GLN A 122 0.82 13.14 2.87
CA GLN A 122 0.37 11.99 2.09
C GLN A 122 -1.13 12.00 1.93
N VAL A 123 -1.60 11.65 0.74
CA VAL A 123 -3.02 11.43 0.49
C VAL A 123 -3.30 9.94 0.63
N ILE A 124 -4.32 9.58 1.40
CA ILE A 124 -4.71 8.19 1.61
C ILE A 124 -5.80 7.82 0.61
N HIS A 125 -5.58 6.75 -0.14
CA HIS A 125 -6.51 6.28 -1.16
C HIS A 125 -6.71 4.77 -1.12
N SER A 126 -7.90 4.32 -1.48
CA SER A 126 -8.10 2.96 -1.94
C SER A 126 -7.74 2.90 -3.44
N PRO A 127 -7.56 1.70 -4.03
CA PRO A 127 -7.40 1.59 -5.48
C PRO A 127 -8.55 2.27 -6.23
N ALA A 128 -9.79 2.12 -5.76
CA ALA A 128 -10.96 2.73 -6.40
C ALA A 128 -10.94 4.26 -6.29
N SER A 129 -10.67 4.82 -5.11
CA SER A 129 -10.65 6.26 -4.93
C SER A 129 -9.49 6.93 -5.69
N PHE A 130 -8.35 6.25 -5.78
CA PHE A 130 -7.21 6.76 -6.54
C PHE A 130 -7.49 6.72 -8.04
N THR A 131 -8.14 5.64 -8.52
CA THR A 131 -8.58 5.56 -9.91
C THR A 131 -9.50 6.73 -10.29
N ALA A 132 -10.44 7.06 -9.43
CA ALA A 132 -11.35 8.20 -9.64
C ALA A 132 -10.57 9.51 -9.75
N THR A 133 -9.56 9.71 -8.92
CA THR A 133 -8.68 10.89 -8.96
C THR A 133 -7.93 10.97 -10.29
N LEU A 134 -7.38 9.84 -10.76
CA LEU A 134 -6.63 9.81 -12.02
C LEU A 134 -7.52 10.12 -13.24
N ARG A 135 -8.80 9.78 -13.19
CA ARG A 135 -9.73 10.06 -14.29
C ARG A 135 -10.05 11.53 -14.46
N THR A 136 -9.84 12.34 -13.43
CA THR A 136 -10.13 13.78 -13.48
C THR A 136 -8.94 14.61 -13.96
N LEU A 137 -7.82 13.97 -14.20
CA LEU A 137 -6.61 14.64 -14.69
C LEU A 137 -6.64 14.72 -16.26
#